data_b85dac1b50dc2c14b1ba7248cd40e2e3
#
_entry.id   b85dac1b50dc2c14b1ba7248cd40e2e3
#
_cell.length_a   1.000
_cell.length_b   1.000
_cell.length_c   1.000
_cell.angle_alpha   90.00
_cell.angle_beta   90.00
_cell.angle_gamma   90.00
#
_symmetry.space_group_name_H-M   'P 1'
#
loop_
_entity.id
_entity.type
_entity.pdbx_description
1 polymer ?
#
loop_
_entity_poly.entity_id
_entity_poly.type
_entity_poly.pdbx_seq_one_letter_code
_entity_poly.pdbx_strand_id
1 'polypeptide(L)'
;MKAIVLAAGYATRLRPLTDTVAKPLLPLAGRPILDYLYDKIATVDEVDELHVVTNSRFAPDFNEWARAAERPLPVAVHDDGTATNEDRLGAIGDIRFVIEQGGIEGEHLLVVAGDNLFDFDLRDLVRFWASKEDGSAIGIHDVGDLDLIRRYAMARLDEDDRVTLLVEKPDEPTSTLAAIAVYLYRAEHAALVPEYLTEGNSPDQPGRFAVWLYRRVPLYGYRFAGEWLDIGDRNQLLDADNRMRARAGLPPRSEYAATR
;
A
#
# COMPACT_ATOMS: atom_id res chain seq x y z
N MET A 1 3.43 1.08 17.27
CA MET A 1 3.16 0.51 15.91
C MET A 1 3.85 1.38 14.89
N LYS A 2 4.46 0.79 13.86
CA LYS A 2 5.10 1.54 12.77
C LYS A 2 4.28 1.46 11.49
N ALA A 3 4.28 2.52 10.69
CA ALA A 3 3.69 2.49 9.35
C ALA A 3 4.79 2.33 8.30
N ILE A 4 4.53 1.58 7.22
CA ILE A 4 5.41 1.43 6.06
C ILE A 4 4.64 1.81 4.82
N VAL A 5 5.16 2.76 4.03
CA VAL A 5 4.68 3.03 2.67
C VAL A 5 5.66 2.45 1.67
N LEU A 6 5.15 1.55 0.82
CA LEU A 6 5.91 0.91 -0.25
C LEU A 6 5.98 1.84 -1.46
N ALA A 7 7.14 2.39 -1.74
CA ALA A 7 7.36 3.40 -2.77
C ALA A 7 8.57 3.12 -3.69
N ALA A 8 9.17 1.91 -3.63
CA ALA A 8 10.36 1.55 -4.40
C ALA A 8 10.08 1.10 -5.84
N GLY A 9 8.81 0.98 -6.24
CA GLY A 9 8.42 0.54 -7.57
C GLY A 9 8.76 1.54 -8.68
N TYR A 10 9.25 1.05 -9.83
CA TYR A 10 9.67 1.86 -10.99
C TYR A 10 8.51 2.35 -11.86
N ALA A 11 7.28 1.89 -11.64
CA ALA A 11 6.04 2.31 -12.32
C ALA A 11 6.18 2.47 -13.85
N THR A 12 6.78 1.49 -14.53
CA THR A 12 7.14 1.53 -15.96
C THR A 12 5.96 1.79 -16.89
N ARG A 13 4.73 1.43 -16.48
CA ARG A 13 3.49 1.69 -17.25
C ARG A 13 3.09 3.17 -17.30
N LEU A 14 3.64 3.99 -16.42
CA LEU A 14 3.40 5.44 -16.37
C LEU A 14 4.46 6.27 -17.12
N ARG A 15 5.48 5.64 -17.72
CA ARG A 15 6.47 6.37 -18.53
C ARG A 15 5.85 7.19 -19.64
N PRO A 16 6.42 8.38 -19.95
CA PRO A 16 7.66 8.97 -19.43
C PRO A 16 7.51 9.74 -18.10
N LEU A 17 6.31 9.86 -17.49
CA LEU A 17 6.10 10.62 -16.25
C LEU A 17 7.00 10.12 -15.12
N THR A 18 7.15 8.81 -15.00
CA THR A 18 7.96 8.15 -13.97
C THR A 18 9.43 7.97 -14.34
N ASP A 19 9.87 8.58 -15.46
CA ASP A 19 11.29 8.70 -15.76
C ASP A 19 11.99 9.76 -14.90
N THR A 20 11.24 10.70 -14.34
CA THR A 20 11.80 11.81 -13.56
C THR A 20 11.14 11.99 -12.18
N VAL A 21 9.98 11.40 -11.92
CA VAL A 21 9.24 11.54 -10.66
C VAL A 21 8.75 10.16 -10.22
N ALA A 22 9.03 9.80 -8.97
CA ALA A 22 8.47 8.57 -8.40
C ALA A 22 6.94 8.62 -8.38
N LYS A 23 6.26 7.50 -8.65
CA LYS A 23 4.79 7.45 -8.71
C LYS A 23 4.10 8.04 -7.47
N PRO A 24 4.51 7.74 -6.21
CA PRO A 24 3.89 8.33 -5.04
C PRO A 24 4.08 9.84 -4.92
N LEU A 25 5.04 10.42 -5.64
CA LEU A 25 5.28 11.87 -5.68
C LEU A 25 4.58 12.56 -6.86
N LEU A 26 3.90 11.83 -7.75
CA LEU A 26 3.07 12.44 -8.80
C LEU A 26 1.92 13.22 -8.18
N PRO A 27 1.66 14.47 -8.66
CA PRO A 27 0.62 15.31 -8.08
C PRO A 27 -0.78 14.91 -8.53
N LEU A 28 -1.72 14.84 -7.60
CA LEU A 28 -3.16 14.81 -7.85
C LEU A 28 -3.76 16.10 -7.28
N ALA A 29 -4.47 16.86 -8.11
CA ALA A 29 -4.96 18.20 -7.77
C ALA A 29 -3.89 19.13 -7.17
N GLY A 30 -2.62 18.95 -7.59
CA GLY A 30 -1.48 19.76 -7.13
C GLY A 30 -0.78 19.25 -5.87
N ARG A 31 -1.21 18.13 -5.26
CA ARG A 31 -0.58 17.50 -4.09
C ARG A 31 -0.02 16.11 -4.44
N PRO A 32 1.18 15.71 -3.99
CA PRO A 32 1.67 14.35 -4.14
C PRO A 32 0.67 13.28 -3.64
N ILE A 33 0.60 12.16 -4.33
CA ILE A 33 -0.19 10.99 -3.86
C ILE A 33 0.18 10.65 -2.42
N LEU A 34 1.47 10.69 -2.10
CA LEU A 34 2.00 10.36 -0.79
C LEU A 34 1.48 11.28 0.33
N ASP A 35 1.16 12.56 0.03
CA ASP A 35 0.57 13.46 1.03
C ASP A 35 -0.82 13.02 1.48
N TYR A 36 -1.63 12.47 0.56
CA TYR A 36 -2.95 11.93 0.90
C TYR A 36 -2.84 10.70 1.81
N LEU A 37 -1.84 9.86 1.57
CA LEU A 37 -1.56 8.69 2.42
C LEU A 37 -1.01 9.11 3.78
N TYR A 38 -0.05 10.06 3.79
CA TYR A 38 0.51 10.61 5.00
C TYR A 38 -0.57 11.17 5.92
N ASP A 39 -1.47 12.02 5.38
CA ASP A 39 -2.55 12.62 6.16
C ASP A 39 -3.42 11.56 6.84
N LYS A 40 -3.74 10.46 6.14
CA LYS A 40 -4.51 9.35 6.71
C LYS A 40 -3.74 8.59 7.78
N ILE A 41 -2.48 8.27 7.53
CA ILE A 41 -1.62 7.55 8.48
C ILE A 41 -1.40 8.39 9.73
N ALA A 42 -1.18 9.69 9.59
CA ALA A 42 -0.95 10.61 10.70
C ALA A 42 -2.19 10.82 11.60
N THR A 43 -3.38 10.36 11.20
CA THR A 43 -4.58 10.37 12.07
C THR A 43 -4.64 9.18 13.03
N VAL A 44 -3.78 8.17 12.86
CA VAL A 44 -3.78 6.94 13.67
C VAL A 44 -2.87 7.15 14.87
N ASP A 45 -3.45 7.32 16.05
CA ASP A 45 -2.71 7.62 17.29
C ASP A 45 -1.72 6.50 17.68
N GLU A 46 -2.00 5.25 17.28
CA GLU A 46 -1.14 4.10 17.55
C GLU A 46 0.11 4.08 16.66
N VAL A 47 0.16 4.87 15.58
CA VAL A 47 1.33 4.98 14.70
C VAL A 47 2.22 6.11 15.20
N ASP A 48 3.43 5.79 15.59
CA ASP A 48 4.41 6.72 16.16
C ASP A 48 5.53 7.12 15.17
N GLU A 49 5.63 6.40 14.02
CA GLU A 49 6.59 6.72 12.96
C GLU A 49 6.15 6.14 11.62
N LEU A 50 6.38 6.88 10.53
CA LEU A 50 6.21 6.46 9.15
C LEU A 50 7.56 6.15 8.50
N HIS A 51 7.72 4.94 7.98
CA HIS A 51 8.84 4.52 7.15
C HIS A 51 8.41 4.52 5.68
N VAL A 52 9.12 5.24 4.82
CA VAL A 52 8.90 5.24 3.37
C VAL A 52 10.08 4.54 2.72
N VAL A 53 9.85 3.38 2.09
CA VAL A 53 10.89 2.67 1.35
C VAL A 53 10.83 3.03 -0.13
N THR A 54 11.97 3.39 -0.68
CA THR A 54 12.13 3.79 -2.09
C THR A 54 13.47 3.28 -2.65
N ASN A 55 13.62 3.34 -3.97
CA ASN A 55 14.85 2.97 -4.65
C ASN A 55 15.86 4.14 -4.69
N SER A 56 17.15 3.85 -4.95
CA SER A 56 18.24 4.83 -4.96
C SER A 56 18.03 5.97 -5.95
N ARG A 57 17.29 5.73 -7.03
CA ARG A 57 17.00 6.77 -8.03
C ARG A 57 16.18 7.91 -7.47
N PHE A 58 15.20 7.61 -6.62
CA PHE A 58 14.25 8.58 -6.10
C PHE A 58 14.42 8.90 -4.61
N ALA A 59 15.35 8.25 -3.92
CA ALA A 59 15.60 8.51 -2.50
C ALA A 59 15.88 10.00 -2.19
N PRO A 60 16.61 10.77 -3.04
CA PRO A 60 16.78 12.22 -2.82
C PRO A 60 15.43 12.98 -2.81
N ASP A 61 14.52 12.66 -3.74
CA ASP A 61 13.22 13.34 -3.87
C ASP A 61 12.32 13.05 -2.67
N PHE A 62 12.31 11.79 -2.17
CA PHE A 62 11.56 11.43 -0.96
C PHE A 62 12.14 12.09 0.29
N ASN A 63 13.47 12.24 0.38
CA ASN A 63 14.12 12.98 1.45
C ASN A 63 13.79 14.48 1.41
N GLU A 64 13.70 15.08 0.22
CA GLU A 64 13.21 16.44 0.04
C GLU A 64 11.76 16.56 0.48
N TRP A 65 10.89 15.64 0.02
CA TRP A 65 9.48 15.58 0.42
C TRP A 65 9.31 15.48 1.94
N ALA A 66 10.10 14.62 2.60
CA ALA A 66 10.02 14.43 4.05
C ALA A 66 10.39 15.69 4.85
N ARG A 67 11.28 16.53 4.29
CA ARG A 67 11.76 17.79 4.92
C ARG A 67 10.95 19.02 4.53
N ALA A 68 10.21 18.98 3.42
CA ALA A 68 9.56 20.16 2.82
C ALA A 68 8.39 20.71 3.65
N ALA A 69 7.86 19.96 4.60
CA ALA A 69 6.76 20.37 5.47
C ALA A 69 7.00 19.94 6.92
N GLU A 70 6.45 20.70 7.86
CA GLU A 70 6.33 20.26 9.24
C GLU A 70 5.37 19.06 9.28
N ARG A 71 5.89 17.91 9.74
CA ARG A 71 5.14 16.65 9.81
C ARG A 71 5.02 16.21 11.26
N PRO A 72 3.79 16.23 11.85
CA PRO A 72 3.59 15.81 13.24
C PRO A 72 3.97 14.34 13.46
N LEU A 73 3.70 13.46 12.48
CA LEU A 73 4.20 12.09 12.50
C LEU A 73 5.61 12.05 11.90
N PRO A 74 6.64 11.62 12.64
CA PRO A 74 7.99 11.47 12.13
C PRO A 74 8.08 10.58 10.90
N VAL A 75 8.96 10.94 9.95
CA VAL A 75 9.15 10.19 8.70
C VAL A 75 10.61 9.78 8.56
N ALA A 76 10.85 8.49 8.39
CA ALA A 76 12.12 7.91 7.98
C ALA A 76 12.06 7.47 6.52
N VAL A 77 13.01 7.89 5.68
CA VAL A 77 13.12 7.47 4.28
C VAL A 77 14.23 6.43 4.16
N HIS A 78 13.91 5.28 3.58
CA HIS A 78 14.81 4.16 3.36
C HIS A 78 15.10 4.00 1.88
N ASP A 79 16.37 4.13 1.50
CA ASP A 79 16.88 3.77 0.18
C ASP A 79 17.21 2.27 0.18
N ASP A 80 16.48 1.49 -0.63
CA ASP A 80 16.64 0.03 -0.72
C ASP A 80 17.93 -0.41 -1.45
N GLY A 81 18.70 0.57 -1.98
CA GLY A 81 19.94 0.35 -2.69
C GLY A 81 19.77 -0.09 -4.14
N THR A 82 18.54 -0.28 -4.64
CA THR A 82 18.29 -0.70 -6.03
C THR A 82 18.30 0.48 -6.98
N ALA A 83 18.87 0.28 -8.19
CA ALA A 83 19.02 1.34 -9.19
C ALA A 83 18.19 1.10 -10.45
N THR A 84 17.74 -0.14 -10.68
CA THR A 84 16.99 -0.56 -11.87
C THR A 84 15.79 -1.42 -11.50
N ASN A 85 14.84 -1.57 -12.43
CA ASN A 85 13.68 -2.43 -12.19
C ASN A 85 14.06 -3.92 -12.06
N GLU A 86 15.20 -4.31 -12.62
CA GLU A 86 15.69 -5.68 -12.66
C GLU A 86 16.31 -6.13 -11.33
N ASP A 87 16.90 -5.19 -10.57
CA ASP A 87 17.56 -5.46 -9.28
C ASP A 87 16.65 -5.19 -8.07
N ARG A 88 15.38 -4.79 -8.28
CA ARG A 88 14.44 -4.46 -7.22
C ARG A 88 14.31 -5.58 -6.18
N LEU A 89 14.18 -5.21 -4.92
CA LEU A 89 13.96 -6.18 -3.83
C LEU A 89 12.54 -6.77 -3.89
N GLY A 90 11.58 -6.02 -4.47
CA GLY A 90 10.17 -6.34 -4.45
C GLY A 90 9.49 -5.96 -3.13
N ALA A 91 8.17 -5.83 -3.13
CA ALA A 91 7.42 -5.27 -2.01
C ALA A 91 7.66 -6.00 -0.67
N ILE A 92 7.80 -7.33 -0.69
CA ILE A 92 8.08 -8.11 0.53
C ILE A 92 9.54 -7.99 0.93
N GLY A 93 10.46 -7.91 -0.06
CA GLY A 93 11.87 -7.59 0.18
C GLY A 93 12.03 -6.21 0.82
N ASP A 94 11.27 -5.23 0.35
CA ASP A 94 11.25 -3.86 0.89
C ASP A 94 10.72 -3.84 2.33
N ILE A 95 9.66 -4.60 2.65
CA ILE A 95 9.17 -4.74 4.04
C ILE A 95 10.27 -5.32 4.92
N ARG A 96 10.92 -6.41 4.51
CA ARG A 96 12.04 -7.00 5.25
C ARG A 96 13.17 -5.98 5.46
N PHE A 97 13.55 -5.29 4.40
CA PHE A 97 14.61 -4.27 4.43
C PHE A 97 14.30 -3.18 5.46
N VAL A 98 13.06 -2.66 5.47
CA VAL A 98 12.63 -1.63 6.44
C VAL A 98 12.64 -2.18 7.87
N ILE A 99 12.17 -3.42 8.08
CA ILE A 99 12.21 -4.05 9.42
C ILE A 99 13.65 -4.07 9.94
N GLU A 100 14.60 -4.56 9.12
CA GLU A 100 16.00 -4.73 9.51
C GLU A 100 16.73 -3.39 9.63
N GLN A 101 16.58 -2.47 8.66
CA GLN A 101 17.32 -1.21 8.62
C GLN A 101 16.67 -0.12 9.51
N GLY A 102 15.36 -0.19 9.69
CA GLY A 102 14.63 0.71 10.58
C GLY A 102 14.71 0.31 12.05
N GLY A 103 15.21 -0.90 12.36
CA GLY A 103 15.29 -1.42 13.72
C GLY A 103 13.91 -1.57 14.37
N ILE A 104 12.92 -2.00 13.56
CA ILE A 104 11.51 -2.10 13.97
C ILE A 104 11.04 -3.56 14.13
N GLU A 105 11.97 -4.46 14.41
CA GLU A 105 11.66 -5.84 14.76
C GLU A 105 10.78 -5.88 16.02
N GLY A 106 9.75 -6.70 15.98
CA GLY A 106 8.82 -6.84 17.12
C GLY A 106 7.73 -5.77 17.19
N GLU A 107 7.66 -4.87 16.19
CA GLU A 107 6.58 -3.90 16.07
C GLU A 107 5.39 -4.42 15.26
N HIS A 108 4.18 -3.98 15.61
CA HIS A 108 3.03 -4.11 14.71
C HIS A 108 3.23 -3.19 13.51
N LEU A 109 2.85 -3.63 12.32
CA LEU A 109 3.09 -2.89 11.08
C LEU A 109 1.79 -2.56 10.35
N LEU A 110 1.56 -1.27 10.08
CA LEU A 110 0.60 -0.80 9.10
C LEU A 110 1.34 -0.63 7.77
N VAL A 111 1.08 -1.50 6.79
CA VAL A 111 1.74 -1.46 5.47
C VAL A 111 0.76 -0.98 4.42
N VAL A 112 1.14 0.05 3.67
CA VAL A 112 0.32 0.67 2.62
C VAL A 112 1.12 0.77 1.32
N ALA A 113 0.56 0.37 0.20
CA ALA A 113 1.19 0.64 -1.10
C ALA A 113 1.06 2.12 -1.46
N GLY A 114 2.15 2.73 -1.90
CA GLY A 114 2.25 4.17 -2.18
C GLY A 114 1.45 4.67 -3.40
N ASP A 115 0.70 3.79 -4.05
CA ASP A 115 -0.14 4.06 -5.22
C ASP A 115 -1.62 3.76 -4.99
N ASN A 116 -2.01 3.41 -3.77
CA ASN A 116 -3.37 3.08 -3.39
C ASN A 116 -4.01 4.25 -2.60
N LEU A 117 -5.05 4.86 -3.15
CA LEU A 117 -5.88 5.82 -2.42
C LEU A 117 -7.21 5.17 -2.04
N PHE A 118 -7.70 5.50 -0.86
CA PHE A 118 -8.95 4.95 -0.32
C PHE A 118 -9.64 5.96 0.57
N ASP A 119 -10.98 5.84 0.71
CA ASP A 119 -11.77 6.81 1.46
C ASP A 119 -11.96 6.46 2.93
N PHE A 120 -11.83 5.18 3.30
CA PHE A 120 -12.06 4.79 4.69
C PHE A 120 -11.03 5.40 5.65
N ASP A 121 -11.42 5.50 6.91
CA ASP A 121 -10.57 5.96 7.99
C ASP A 121 -9.70 4.80 8.50
N LEU A 122 -8.38 4.98 8.51
CA LEU A 122 -7.45 3.96 9.01
C LEU A 122 -7.66 3.64 10.51
N ARG A 123 -8.21 4.58 11.29
CA ARG A 123 -8.59 4.32 12.69
C ARG A 123 -9.67 3.24 12.80
N ASP A 124 -10.58 3.15 11.81
CA ASP A 124 -11.60 2.10 11.79
C ASP A 124 -10.98 0.73 11.51
N LEU A 125 -10.00 0.66 10.60
CA LEU A 125 -9.21 -0.55 10.36
C LEU A 125 -8.44 -0.96 11.63
N VAL A 126 -7.81 -0.01 12.33
CA VAL A 126 -7.07 -0.30 13.58
C VAL A 126 -8.01 -0.79 14.67
N ARG A 127 -9.19 -0.17 14.85
CA ARG A 127 -10.22 -0.64 15.81
C ARG A 127 -10.71 -2.05 15.46
N PHE A 128 -10.99 -2.30 14.18
CA PHE A 128 -11.36 -3.63 13.71
C PHE A 128 -10.27 -4.65 14.03
N TRP A 129 -9.02 -4.38 13.67
CA TRP A 129 -7.88 -5.24 13.94
C TRP A 129 -7.68 -5.49 15.45
N ALA A 130 -7.81 -4.46 16.27
CA ALA A 130 -7.68 -4.58 17.73
C ALA A 130 -8.78 -5.49 18.32
N SER A 131 -9.97 -5.54 17.70
CA SER A 131 -11.04 -6.47 18.11
C SER A 131 -10.78 -7.93 17.75
N LYS A 132 -9.80 -8.22 16.88
CA LYS A 132 -9.39 -9.55 16.44
C LYS A 132 -8.08 -9.93 17.15
N GLU A 133 -8.18 -10.44 18.37
CA GLU A 133 -7.05 -10.61 19.30
C GLU A 133 -5.88 -11.44 18.77
N ASP A 134 -6.14 -12.38 17.85
CA ASP A 134 -5.19 -13.38 17.36
C ASP A 134 -4.73 -13.19 15.90
N GLY A 135 -5.24 -12.16 15.17
CA GLY A 135 -5.06 -12.07 13.74
C GLY A 135 -4.50 -10.75 13.23
N SER A 136 -3.90 -10.80 12.04
CA SER A 136 -3.61 -9.64 11.20
C SER A 136 -4.84 -9.24 10.41
N ALA A 137 -4.86 -8.03 9.84
CA ALA A 137 -5.97 -7.53 9.04
C ALA A 137 -5.52 -7.06 7.65
N ILE A 138 -6.45 -7.12 6.69
CA ILE A 138 -6.28 -6.62 5.32
C ILE A 138 -7.53 -5.86 4.89
N GLY A 139 -7.34 -4.74 4.20
CA GLY A 139 -8.46 -3.98 3.62
C GLY A 139 -9.14 -4.78 2.50
N ILE A 140 -10.48 -4.83 2.53
CA ILE A 140 -11.31 -5.53 1.55
C ILE A 140 -12.30 -4.57 0.93
N HIS A 141 -12.30 -4.48 -0.39
CA HIS A 141 -13.23 -3.68 -1.18
C HIS A 141 -14.06 -4.57 -2.10
N ASP A 142 -15.38 -4.36 -2.12
CA ASP A 142 -16.25 -5.01 -3.10
C ASP A 142 -16.25 -4.21 -4.41
N VAL A 143 -15.58 -4.72 -5.43
CA VAL A 143 -15.52 -4.07 -6.74
C VAL A 143 -16.75 -4.31 -7.61
N GLY A 144 -17.66 -5.20 -7.19
CA GLY A 144 -18.93 -5.50 -7.87
C GLY A 144 -18.81 -6.15 -9.24
N ASP A 145 -17.58 -6.49 -9.68
CA ASP A 145 -17.28 -6.99 -11.02
C ASP A 145 -16.24 -8.12 -10.97
N LEU A 146 -16.62 -9.32 -11.42
CA LEU A 146 -15.73 -10.49 -11.45
C LEU A 146 -14.57 -10.35 -12.45
N ASP A 147 -14.76 -9.66 -13.56
CA ASP A 147 -13.69 -9.48 -14.55
C ASP A 147 -12.62 -8.51 -14.01
N LEU A 148 -13.04 -7.53 -13.21
CA LEU A 148 -12.12 -6.60 -12.56
C LEU A 148 -11.25 -7.30 -11.50
N ILE A 149 -11.79 -8.30 -10.80
CA ILE A 149 -11.06 -9.09 -9.79
C ILE A 149 -9.82 -9.80 -10.35
N ARG A 150 -9.81 -10.17 -11.63
CA ARG A 150 -8.63 -10.78 -12.29
C ARG A 150 -7.36 -9.93 -12.18
N ARG A 151 -7.49 -8.66 -11.83
CA ARG A 151 -6.38 -7.72 -11.66
C ARG A 151 -5.86 -7.65 -10.23
N TYR A 152 -6.63 -8.17 -9.26
CA TYR A 152 -6.40 -8.01 -7.82
C TYR A 152 -6.33 -9.35 -7.10
N ALA A 153 -6.06 -9.31 -5.81
CA ALA A 153 -6.19 -10.48 -4.96
C ALA A 153 -7.67 -10.66 -4.58
N MET A 154 -8.26 -11.78 -4.98
CA MET A 154 -9.64 -12.15 -4.62
C MET A 154 -9.70 -12.72 -3.21
N ALA A 155 -10.66 -12.26 -2.41
CA ALA A 155 -10.91 -12.76 -1.07
C ALA A 155 -12.30 -13.42 -0.94
N ARG A 156 -12.41 -14.38 0.00
CA ARG A 156 -13.65 -14.81 0.61
C ARG A 156 -13.51 -14.73 2.12
N LEU A 157 -14.55 -14.29 2.79
CA LEU A 157 -14.59 -14.13 4.23
C LEU A 157 -15.74 -15.00 4.78
N ASP A 158 -15.59 -15.48 6.02
CA ASP A 158 -16.69 -16.05 6.78
C ASP A 158 -17.51 -14.97 7.51
N GLU A 159 -18.42 -15.41 8.39
CA GLU A 159 -19.34 -14.55 9.16
C GLU A 159 -18.59 -13.67 10.18
N ASP A 160 -17.40 -14.10 10.62
CA ASP A 160 -16.53 -13.38 11.56
C ASP A 160 -15.48 -12.50 10.86
N ASP A 161 -15.62 -12.31 9.54
CA ASP A 161 -14.68 -11.59 8.65
C ASP A 161 -13.31 -12.26 8.51
N ARG A 162 -13.16 -13.53 8.94
CA ARG A 162 -11.92 -14.26 8.73
C ARG A 162 -11.76 -14.63 7.26
N VAL A 163 -10.54 -14.47 6.75
CA VAL A 163 -10.19 -14.86 5.38
C VAL A 163 -10.20 -16.38 5.25
N THR A 164 -11.12 -16.91 4.46
CA THR A 164 -11.24 -18.35 4.15
C THR A 164 -10.62 -18.73 2.82
N LEU A 165 -10.48 -17.75 1.91
CA LEU A 165 -9.81 -17.88 0.63
C LEU A 165 -9.16 -16.55 0.25
N LEU A 166 -7.90 -16.60 -0.19
CA LEU A 166 -7.19 -15.47 -0.78
C LEU A 166 -6.37 -15.98 -1.97
N VAL A 167 -6.63 -15.43 -3.15
CA VAL A 167 -5.97 -15.83 -4.40
C VAL A 167 -5.53 -14.59 -5.17
N GLU A 168 -4.24 -14.46 -5.41
CA GLU A 168 -3.68 -13.38 -6.20
C GLU A 168 -3.97 -13.58 -7.69
N LYS A 169 -4.68 -12.63 -8.30
CA LYS A 169 -5.02 -12.58 -9.72
C LYS A 169 -5.60 -13.89 -10.26
N PRO A 170 -6.78 -14.32 -9.78
CA PRO A 170 -7.36 -15.59 -10.15
C PRO A 170 -7.78 -15.62 -11.64
N ASP A 171 -7.55 -16.73 -12.32
CA ASP A 171 -8.06 -16.96 -13.67
C ASP A 171 -9.59 -17.08 -13.70
N GLU A 172 -10.15 -17.71 -12.67
CA GLU A 172 -11.60 -17.91 -12.49
C GLU A 172 -12.06 -17.31 -11.16
N PRO A 173 -12.37 -16.00 -11.13
CA PRO A 173 -12.83 -15.35 -9.91
C PRO A 173 -14.23 -15.83 -9.51
N THR A 174 -14.41 -16.04 -8.21
CA THR A 174 -15.65 -16.55 -7.61
C THR A 174 -16.18 -15.63 -6.50
N SER A 175 -15.60 -14.45 -6.34
CA SER A 175 -15.98 -13.40 -5.40
C SER A 175 -15.62 -12.04 -6.01
N THR A 176 -16.40 -11.01 -5.72
CA THR A 176 -16.12 -9.62 -6.11
C THR A 176 -15.31 -8.87 -5.05
N LEU A 177 -14.95 -9.53 -3.94
CA LEU A 177 -14.17 -8.95 -2.87
C LEU A 177 -12.68 -8.92 -3.25
N ALA A 178 -12.15 -7.71 -3.43
CA ALA A 178 -10.74 -7.46 -3.66
C ALA A 178 -10.01 -7.17 -2.34
N ALA A 179 -8.91 -7.86 -2.10
CA ALA A 179 -7.96 -7.47 -1.07
C ALA A 179 -7.09 -6.34 -1.63
N ILE A 180 -7.09 -5.19 -0.93
CA ILE A 180 -6.31 -4.02 -1.32
C ILE A 180 -4.96 -4.02 -0.59
N ALA A 181 -4.01 -3.24 -1.11
CA ALA A 181 -2.66 -3.18 -0.54
C ALA A 181 -2.59 -2.25 0.70
N VAL A 182 -3.45 -2.55 1.68
CA VAL A 182 -3.46 -1.98 3.04
C VAL A 182 -3.53 -3.13 4.02
N TYR A 183 -2.45 -3.34 4.77
CA TYR A 183 -2.27 -4.47 5.67
C TYR A 183 -1.95 -3.98 7.07
N LEU A 184 -2.45 -4.67 8.09
CA LEU A 184 -2.10 -4.45 9.48
C LEU A 184 -1.61 -5.77 10.08
N TYR A 185 -0.29 -5.91 10.15
CA TYR A 185 0.35 -7.13 10.62
C TYR A 185 0.65 -7.03 12.12
N ARG A 186 0.32 -8.10 12.89
CA ARG A 186 0.86 -8.27 14.23
C ARG A 186 2.36 -8.46 14.19
N ALA A 187 3.06 -8.07 15.24
CA ALA A 187 4.51 -8.20 15.34
C ALA A 187 5.00 -9.62 15.05
N GLU A 188 4.35 -10.61 15.66
CA GLU A 188 4.65 -12.03 15.47
C GLU A 188 4.38 -12.52 14.05
N HIS A 189 3.42 -11.90 13.33
CA HIS A 189 3.14 -12.23 11.93
C HIS A 189 4.08 -11.50 10.97
N ALA A 190 4.47 -10.26 11.26
CA ALA A 190 5.49 -9.53 10.53
C ALA A 190 6.86 -10.23 10.62
N ALA A 191 7.16 -10.84 11.77
CA ALA A 191 8.37 -11.63 11.98
C ALA A 191 8.49 -12.87 11.05
N LEU A 192 7.41 -13.28 10.37
CA LEU A 192 7.40 -14.38 9.41
C LEU A 192 7.86 -13.96 7.99
N VAL A 193 8.09 -12.67 7.72
CA VAL A 193 8.57 -12.19 6.41
C VAL A 193 9.88 -12.84 5.97
N PRO A 194 10.92 -13.01 6.83
CA PRO A 194 12.13 -13.74 6.45
C PRO A 194 11.87 -15.22 6.10
N GLU A 195 10.98 -15.91 6.82
CA GLU A 195 10.60 -17.29 6.54
C GLU A 195 9.95 -17.40 5.15
N TYR A 196 8.99 -16.53 4.85
CA TYR A 196 8.33 -16.44 3.53
C TYR A 196 9.36 -16.35 2.39
N LEU A 197 10.35 -15.47 2.53
CA LEU A 197 11.40 -15.27 1.51
C LEU A 197 12.36 -16.45 1.44
N THR A 198 12.70 -17.06 2.56
CA THR A 198 13.62 -18.22 2.63
C THR A 198 13.02 -19.47 1.99
N GLU A 199 11.68 -19.62 2.01
CA GLU A 199 10.96 -20.68 1.29
C GLU A 199 11.01 -20.51 -0.24
N GLY A 200 11.61 -19.43 -0.77
CA GLY A 200 11.72 -19.15 -2.20
C GLY A 200 10.46 -18.53 -2.81
N ASN A 201 9.58 -17.98 -1.99
CA ASN A 201 8.39 -17.28 -2.47
C ASN A 201 8.77 -15.95 -3.15
N SER A 202 7.93 -15.52 -4.11
CA SER A 202 8.16 -14.28 -4.85
C SER A 202 8.07 -13.03 -3.96
N PRO A 203 9.06 -12.14 -3.96
CA PRO A 203 9.04 -10.90 -3.17
C PRO A 203 8.20 -9.78 -3.78
N ASP A 204 7.76 -9.89 -5.06
CA ASP A 204 7.31 -8.76 -5.88
C ASP A 204 6.01 -8.10 -5.41
N GLN A 205 5.03 -8.87 -4.99
CA GLN A 205 3.66 -8.37 -4.73
C GLN A 205 3.33 -8.52 -3.24
N PRO A 206 2.92 -7.45 -2.54
CA PRO A 206 2.65 -7.52 -1.11
C PRO A 206 1.50 -8.49 -0.77
N GLY A 207 0.51 -8.65 -1.67
CA GLY A 207 -0.57 -9.61 -1.53
C GLY A 207 -0.13 -11.07 -1.46
N ARG A 208 1.03 -11.43 -2.03
CA ARG A 208 1.55 -12.81 -1.97
C ARG A 208 1.93 -13.23 -0.56
N PHE A 209 2.46 -12.33 0.24
CA PHE A 209 2.71 -12.61 1.65
C PHE A 209 1.39 -12.85 2.39
N ALA A 210 0.36 -12.05 2.17
CA ALA A 210 -0.96 -12.27 2.74
C ALA A 210 -1.57 -13.63 2.32
N VAL A 211 -1.40 -14.04 1.03
CA VAL A 211 -1.82 -15.36 0.50
C VAL A 211 -1.08 -16.52 1.17
N TRP A 212 0.18 -16.34 1.52
CA TRP A 212 0.96 -17.33 2.26
C TRP A 212 0.56 -17.35 3.75
N LEU A 213 0.36 -16.15 4.32
CA LEU A 213 0.11 -15.95 5.75
C LEU A 213 -1.24 -16.51 6.21
N TYR A 214 -2.35 -16.26 5.46
CA TYR A 214 -3.70 -16.67 5.88
C TYR A 214 -3.86 -18.19 6.06
N ARG A 215 -2.95 -18.99 5.48
CA ARG A 215 -2.92 -20.44 5.62
C ARG A 215 -2.23 -20.91 6.91
N ARG A 216 -1.54 -20.02 7.60
CA ARG A 216 -0.69 -20.31 8.77
C ARG A 216 -1.23 -19.69 10.04
N VAL A 217 -1.76 -18.47 9.91
CA VAL A 217 -2.27 -17.68 11.03
C VAL A 217 -3.61 -17.05 10.67
N PRO A 218 -4.42 -16.61 11.65
CA PRO A 218 -5.65 -15.89 11.37
C PRO A 218 -5.35 -14.58 10.63
N LEU A 219 -6.09 -14.36 9.51
CA LEU A 219 -6.12 -13.12 8.77
C LEU A 219 -7.57 -12.69 8.61
N TYR A 220 -7.87 -11.43 8.90
CA TYR A 220 -9.22 -10.87 8.86
C TYR A 220 -9.35 -9.80 7.80
N GLY A 221 -10.49 -9.77 7.11
CA GLY A 221 -10.79 -8.79 6.07
C GLY A 221 -11.63 -7.64 6.61
N TYR A 222 -11.04 -6.45 6.70
CA TYR A 222 -11.78 -5.23 6.99
C TYR A 222 -12.54 -4.75 5.75
N ARG A 223 -13.86 -4.97 5.72
CA ARG A 223 -14.72 -4.51 4.62
C ARG A 223 -15.01 -3.02 4.80
N PHE A 224 -14.74 -2.24 3.78
CA PHE A 224 -15.07 -0.82 3.78
C PHE A 224 -15.95 -0.45 2.60
N ALA A 225 -16.78 0.57 2.81
CA ALA A 225 -17.50 1.27 1.76
C ALA A 225 -16.71 2.51 1.32
N GLY A 226 -17.06 3.07 0.16
CA GLY A 226 -16.41 4.24 -0.38
C GLY A 226 -15.52 3.93 -1.57
N GLU A 227 -14.65 4.87 -1.92
CA GLU A 227 -13.79 4.73 -3.09
C GLU A 227 -12.45 4.08 -2.74
N TRP A 228 -11.97 3.29 -3.68
CA TRP A 228 -10.61 2.79 -3.73
C TRP A 228 -10.05 3.01 -5.14
N LEU A 229 -8.88 3.61 -5.22
CA LEU A 229 -8.19 3.94 -6.47
C LEU A 229 -6.81 3.28 -6.45
N ASP A 230 -6.63 2.29 -7.32
CA ASP A 230 -5.33 1.68 -7.61
C ASP A 230 -4.74 2.36 -8.84
N ILE A 231 -3.67 3.14 -8.65
CA ILE A 231 -3.08 3.96 -9.72
C ILE A 231 -2.00 3.14 -10.43
N GLY A 232 -2.41 2.28 -11.35
CA GLY A 232 -1.50 1.38 -12.08
C GLY A 232 -1.13 1.84 -13.49
N ASP A 233 -1.92 2.73 -14.12
CA ASP A 233 -1.73 3.22 -15.47
C ASP A 233 -2.15 4.70 -15.64
N ARG A 234 -1.96 5.26 -16.85
CA ARG A 234 -2.26 6.68 -17.12
C ARG A 234 -3.74 7.04 -17.03
N ASN A 235 -4.64 6.13 -17.39
CA ASN A 235 -6.07 6.37 -17.31
C ASN A 235 -6.52 6.41 -15.85
N GLN A 236 -6.03 5.47 -15.04
CA GLN A 236 -6.28 5.45 -13.60
C GLN A 236 -5.67 6.69 -12.91
N LEU A 237 -4.48 7.14 -13.34
CA LEU A 237 -3.86 8.36 -12.83
C LEU A 237 -4.69 9.60 -13.16
N LEU A 238 -5.21 9.72 -14.40
CA LEU A 238 -6.09 10.82 -14.80
C LEU A 238 -7.42 10.79 -14.04
N ASP A 239 -8.02 9.61 -13.87
CA ASP A 239 -9.25 9.45 -13.09
C ASP A 239 -9.03 9.86 -11.62
N ALA A 240 -7.93 9.41 -11.01
CA ALA A 240 -7.57 9.81 -9.65
C ALA A 240 -7.34 11.32 -9.53
N ASP A 241 -6.60 11.94 -10.49
CA ASP A 241 -6.42 13.41 -10.52
C ASP A 241 -7.77 14.13 -10.59
N ASN A 242 -8.65 13.71 -11.51
CA ASN A 242 -9.96 14.35 -11.68
C ASN A 242 -10.87 14.19 -10.46
N ARG A 243 -10.81 13.07 -9.76
CA ARG A 243 -11.54 12.88 -8.49
C ARG A 243 -11.01 13.80 -7.40
N MET A 244 -9.69 13.90 -7.24
CA MET A 244 -9.09 14.83 -6.27
C MET A 244 -9.36 16.29 -6.65
N ARG A 245 -9.35 16.63 -7.94
CA ARG A 245 -9.73 17.97 -8.44
C ARG A 245 -11.18 18.30 -8.12
N ALA A 246 -12.10 17.36 -8.33
CA ALA A 246 -13.52 17.57 -7.99
C ALA A 246 -13.70 17.84 -6.48
N ARG A 247 -13.00 17.09 -5.62
CA ARG A 247 -13.00 17.32 -4.17
C ARG A 247 -12.44 18.69 -3.78
N ALA A 248 -11.46 19.20 -4.57
CA ALA A 248 -10.86 20.53 -4.38
C ALA A 248 -11.63 21.66 -5.07
N GLY A 249 -12.79 21.38 -5.71
CA GLY A 249 -13.56 22.37 -6.47
C GLY A 249 -12.88 22.84 -7.77
N LEU A 250 -11.94 22.07 -8.31
CA LEU A 250 -11.20 22.37 -9.53
C LEU A 250 -11.86 21.70 -10.75
N PRO A 251 -11.80 22.30 -11.96
CA PRO A 251 -12.34 21.70 -13.17
C PRO A 251 -11.59 20.43 -13.55
N PRO A 252 -12.26 19.42 -14.17
CA PRO A 252 -11.61 18.23 -14.64
C PRO A 252 -10.65 18.53 -15.79
N ARG A 253 -9.68 17.62 -16.00
CA ARG A 253 -8.74 17.64 -17.13
C ARG A 253 -9.06 16.51 -18.10
N SER A 254 -8.81 16.75 -19.39
CA SER A 254 -8.87 15.72 -20.44
C SER A 254 -7.60 14.86 -20.50
N GLU A 255 -6.47 15.41 -20.03
CA GLU A 255 -5.18 14.73 -19.98
C GLU A 255 -4.47 15.04 -18.66
N TYR A 256 -3.77 14.04 -18.12
CA TYR A 256 -2.96 14.25 -16.95
C TYR A 256 -1.73 15.10 -17.26
N ALA A 257 -1.50 16.13 -16.46
CA ALA A 257 -0.31 16.96 -16.49
C ALA A 257 0.28 17.08 -15.10
N ALA A 258 1.54 16.68 -14.95
CA ALA A 258 2.30 16.82 -13.71
C ALA A 258 2.70 18.30 -13.51
N THR A 259 1.73 19.19 -13.36
CA THR A 259 2.00 20.58 -12.96
C THR A 259 2.06 20.64 -11.45
N ARG A 260 3.23 21.03 -10.95
CA ARG A 260 3.43 21.44 -9.56
C ARG A 260 2.67 22.71 -9.24
#